data_8dcb7bbdce4724814fe6163b571fd81c
#
_entry.id   8dcb7bbdce4724814fe6163b571fd81c
#
_cell.length_a   1.000
_cell.length_b   1.000
_cell.length_c   1.000
_cell.angle_alpha   90.00
_cell.angle_beta   90.00
_cell.angle_gamma   90.00
#
_symmetry.space_group_name_H-M   'P 1'
#
loop_
_entity.id
_entity.type
_entity.pdbx_description
1 polymer ?
#
loop_
_entity_poly.entity_id
_entity_poly.type
_entity_poly.pdbx_seq_one_letter_code
_entity_poly.pdbx_strand_id
1 'polypeptide(L)'
;MIVRFSCTFIKSHSIFDFFLLYCILSILGLPVSSLLAGAGIAGVAIGMGAQGFLSDVINGFFILFERQLDVGDEVVLTNGPITVSGKVVSVGIRTTQLRGDDQALHFVPNRNITVVSNLSRTG
;
A
#
# COMPACT_ATOMS: atom_id res chain seq x y z
N MET A 1 -2.46 5.07 -26.97
CA MET A 1 -1.09 5.18 -27.52
C MET A 1 -0.34 6.38 -26.99
N ILE A 2 -0.96 7.54 -26.87
CA ILE A 2 -0.34 8.81 -26.42
C ILE A 2 0.12 8.75 -24.96
N VAL A 3 -0.62 8.11 -24.05
CA VAL A 3 -0.29 8.01 -22.62
C VAL A 3 0.95 7.13 -22.36
N ARG A 4 1.20 6.12 -23.16
CA ARG A 4 2.40 5.27 -23.04
C ARG A 4 3.68 5.99 -23.46
N PHE A 5 3.61 6.83 -24.47
CA PHE A 5 4.77 7.63 -24.92
C PHE A 5 5.17 8.69 -23.89
N SER A 6 4.20 9.36 -23.26
CA SER A 6 4.46 10.37 -22.24
C SER A 6 5.14 9.77 -20.99
N CYS A 7 4.72 8.60 -20.56
CA CYS A 7 5.30 7.96 -19.35
C CYS A 7 6.74 7.50 -19.58
N THR A 8 7.09 7.02 -20.77
CA THR A 8 8.44 6.61 -21.12
C THR A 8 9.38 7.81 -21.27
N PHE A 9 8.86 8.89 -21.81
CA PHE A 9 9.64 10.14 -22.02
C PHE A 9 9.97 10.81 -20.68
N ILE A 10 9.00 10.89 -19.78
CA ILE A 10 9.18 11.44 -18.42
C ILE A 10 10.18 10.59 -17.62
N LYS A 11 10.11 9.27 -17.73
CA LYS A 11 11.01 8.35 -17.03
C LYS A 11 12.47 8.47 -17.52
N SER A 12 12.66 8.70 -18.82
CA SER A 12 13.99 8.88 -19.39
C SER A 12 14.64 10.18 -18.91
N HIS A 13 13.90 11.27 -18.85
CA HIS A 13 14.41 12.55 -18.35
C HIS A 13 14.80 12.48 -16.87
N SER A 14 13.98 11.85 -16.03
CA SER A 14 14.28 11.75 -14.59
C SER A 14 15.57 11.01 -14.28
N ILE A 15 15.89 9.96 -15.03
CA ILE A 15 17.15 9.23 -14.86
C ILE A 15 18.32 10.08 -15.34
N PHE A 16 18.17 10.74 -16.48
CA PHE A 16 19.19 11.61 -17.03
C PHE A 16 19.47 12.79 -16.11
N ASP A 17 18.44 13.43 -15.59
CA ASP A 17 18.55 14.54 -14.65
C ASP A 17 19.26 14.13 -13.35
N PHE A 18 18.98 12.91 -12.85
CA PHE A 18 19.67 12.36 -11.69
C PHE A 18 21.17 12.21 -11.94
N PHE A 19 21.58 11.61 -13.07
CA PHE A 19 22.97 11.45 -13.41
C PHE A 19 23.66 12.79 -13.69
N LEU A 20 22.97 13.72 -14.34
CA LEU A 20 23.48 15.05 -14.59
C LEU A 20 23.76 15.78 -13.27
N LEU A 21 22.80 15.74 -12.34
CA LEU A 21 22.96 16.32 -11.01
C LEU A 21 24.11 15.68 -10.25
N TYR A 22 24.21 14.34 -10.31
CA TYR A 22 25.34 13.61 -9.72
C TYR A 22 26.70 14.10 -10.27
N CYS A 23 26.83 14.20 -11.58
CA CYS A 23 28.07 14.68 -12.22
C CYS A 23 28.41 16.11 -11.84
N ILE A 24 27.40 17.00 -11.83
CA ILE A 24 27.63 18.43 -11.46
C ILE A 24 28.14 18.53 -10.02
N LEU A 25 27.48 17.84 -9.08
CA LEU A 25 27.88 17.85 -7.66
C LEU A 25 29.27 17.24 -7.47
N SER A 26 29.61 16.21 -8.23
CA SER A 26 30.94 15.57 -8.18
C SER A 26 32.04 16.48 -8.69
N ILE A 27 31.80 17.22 -9.78
CA ILE A 27 32.74 18.18 -10.35
C ILE A 27 32.98 19.37 -9.39
N LEU A 28 31.93 19.77 -8.67
CA LEU A 28 32.04 20.85 -7.66
C LEU A 28 32.80 20.42 -6.40
N GLY A 29 33.25 19.16 -6.32
CA GLY A 29 34.02 18.65 -5.18
C GLY A 29 33.18 18.35 -3.95
N LEU A 30 31.85 18.24 -4.10
CA LEU A 30 30.95 17.85 -3.00
C LEU A 30 31.06 16.36 -2.73
N PRO A 31 30.93 15.91 -1.46
CA PRO A 31 31.04 14.49 -1.09
C PRO A 31 29.77 13.70 -1.48
N VAL A 32 29.62 13.41 -2.78
CA VAL A 32 28.42 12.77 -3.33
C VAL A 32 28.17 11.40 -2.72
N SER A 33 29.22 10.62 -2.46
CA SER A 33 29.12 9.30 -1.82
C SER A 33 28.48 9.39 -0.44
N SER A 34 28.88 10.38 0.36
CA SER A 34 28.30 10.60 1.69
C SER A 34 26.85 11.07 1.61
N LEU A 35 26.52 11.91 0.62
CA LEU A 35 25.15 12.37 0.38
C LEU A 35 24.24 11.20 -0.03
N LEU A 36 24.72 10.32 -0.92
CA LEU A 36 23.97 9.13 -1.33
C LEU A 36 23.78 8.14 -0.19
N ALA A 37 24.82 7.92 0.62
CA ALA A 37 24.73 7.08 1.80
C ALA A 37 23.70 7.63 2.80
N GLY A 38 23.72 8.94 3.07
CA GLY A 38 22.76 9.60 3.93
C GLY A 38 21.33 9.52 3.38
N ALA A 39 21.15 9.72 2.09
CA ALA A 39 19.85 9.57 1.42
C ALA A 39 19.33 8.14 1.49
N GLY A 40 20.21 7.15 1.35
CA GLY A 40 19.87 5.73 1.51
C GLY A 40 19.38 5.41 2.91
N ILE A 41 20.07 5.87 3.95
CA ILE A 41 19.67 5.69 5.35
C ILE A 41 18.33 6.38 5.61
N ALA A 42 18.16 7.61 5.12
CA ALA A 42 16.88 8.33 5.25
C ALA A 42 15.74 7.58 4.54
N GLY A 43 16.01 7.01 3.36
CA GLY A 43 15.05 6.21 2.62
C GLY A 43 14.60 4.96 3.39
N VAL A 44 15.54 4.26 4.02
CA VAL A 44 15.24 3.11 4.90
C VAL A 44 14.40 3.52 6.10
N ALA A 45 14.74 4.64 6.74
CA ALA A 45 13.98 5.14 7.89
C ALA A 45 12.55 5.52 7.51
N ILE A 46 12.36 6.19 6.38
CA ILE A 46 11.03 6.52 5.84
C ILE A 46 10.26 5.24 5.49
N GLY A 47 10.91 4.27 4.85
CA GLY A 47 10.32 2.99 4.49
C GLY A 47 9.83 2.21 5.71
N MET A 48 10.60 2.16 6.77
CA MET A 48 10.20 1.53 8.03
C MET A 48 9.01 2.26 8.68
N GLY A 49 9.01 3.59 8.63
CA GLY A 49 7.90 4.38 9.14
C GLY A 49 6.61 4.21 8.33
N ALA A 50 6.73 4.02 7.03
CA ALA A 50 5.60 3.84 6.12
C ALA A 50 5.17 2.37 5.93
N GLN A 51 5.83 1.43 6.58
CA GLN A 51 5.62 -0.02 6.40
C GLN A 51 4.16 -0.43 6.61
N GLY A 52 3.51 0.09 7.63
CA GLY A 52 2.11 -0.21 7.93
C GLY A 52 1.17 0.22 6.81
N PHE A 53 1.36 1.43 6.32
CA PHE A 53 0.59 1.96 5.19
C PHE A 53 0.78 1.12 3.93
N LEU A 54 2.02 0.79 3.60
CA LEU A 54 2.33 -0.02 2.43
C LEU A 54 1.71 -1.42 2.52
N SER A 55 1.77 -2.05 3.70
CA SER A 55 1.09 -3.34 3.93
C SER A 55 -0.42 -3.25 3.74
N ASP A 56 -1.05 -2.19 4.24
CA ASP A 56 -2.48 -1.96 4.05
C ASP A 56 -2.86 -1.89 2.57
N VAL A 57 -2.09 -1.15 1.78
CA VAL A 57 -2.33 -0.97 0.35
C VAL A 57 -2.14 -2.28 -0.42
N ILE A 58 -1.07 -3.01 -0.14
CA ILE A 58 -0.78 -4.28 -0.80
C ILE A 58 -1.86 -5.32 -0.47
N ASN A 59 -2.21 -5.45 0.79
CA ASN A 59 -3.26 -6.38 1.21
C ASN A 59 -4.63 -5.99 0.63
N GLY A 60 -4.95 -4.70 0.61
CA GLY A 60 -6.17 -4.19 -0.01
C GLY A 60 -6.24 -4.50 -1.50
N PHE A 61 -5.12 -4.36 -2.19
CA PHE A 61 -5.01 -4.73 -3.60
C PHE A 61 -5.34 -6.21 -3.82
N PHE A 62 -4.73 -7.10 -3.05
CA PHE A 62 -4.97 -8.54 -3.18
C PHE A 62 -6.39 -8.94 -2.78
N ILE A 63 -6.94 -8.35 -1.73
CA ILE A 63 -8.34 -8.58 -1.34
C ILE A 63 -9.29 -8.26 -2.50
N LEU A 64 -9.08 -7.13 -3.17
CA LEU A 64 -9.89 -6.71 -4.31
C LEU A 64 -9.61 -7.55 -5.56
N PHE A 65 -8.34 -7.83 -5.83
CA PHE A 65 -7.92 -8.59 -7.01
C PHE A 65 -8.42 -10.03 -6.98
N GLU A 66 -8.31 -10.68 -5.82
CA GLU A 66 -8.77 -12.05 -5.62
C GLU A 66 -10.27 -12.13 -5.31
N ARG A 67 -10.93 -10.99 -5.13
CA ARG A 67 -12.34 -10.91 -4.74
C ARG A 67 -12.66 -11.75 -3.51
N GLN A 68 -11.83 -11.65 -2.51
CA GLN A 68 -12.04 -12.38 -1.24
C GLN A 68 -13.32 -11.95 -0.54
N LEU A 69 -13.67 -10.68 -0.66
CA LEU A 69 -14.91 -10.12 -0.14
C LEU A 69 -15.41 -8.97 -1.04
N ASP A 70 -16.70 -8.80 -1.09
CA ASP A 70 -17.37 -7.73 -1.82
C ASP A 70 -18.33 -6.96 -0.89
N VAL A 71 -18.68 -5.75 -1.30
CA VAL A 71 -19.68 -4.95 -0.58
C VAL A 71 -21.01 -5.71 -0.47
N GLY A 72 -21.55 -5.77 0.74
CA GLY A 72 -22.78 -6.50 1.04
C GLY A 72 -22.57 -7.94 1.50
N ASP A 73 -21.36 -8.48 1.42
CA ASP A 73 -21.04 -9.82 1.94
C ASP A 73 -21.00 -9.82 3.46
N GLU A 74 -21.47 -10.91 4.07
CA GLU A 74 -21.25 -11.18 5.48
C GLU A 74 -19.94 -11.92 5.65
N VAL A 75 -19.03 -11.33 6.42
CA VAL A 75 -17.68 -11.85 6.59
C VAL A 75 -17.26 -11.87 8.06
N VAL A 76 -16.35 -12.76 8.36
CA VAL A 76 -15.62 -12.79 9.63
C VAL A 76 -14.14 -12.57 9.32
N LEU A 77 -13.60 -11.48 9.82
CA LEU A 77 -12.20 -11.13 9.66
C LEU A 77 -11.44 -11.47 10.93
N THR A 78 -10.40 -12.26 10.81
CA THR A 78 -9.61 -12.74 11.94
C THR A 78 -8.16 -12.30 11.81
N ASN A 79 -7.62 -11.81 12.91
CA ASN A 79 -6.20 -11.53 13.08
C ASN A 79 -5.74 -12.06 14.45
N GLY A 80 -5.19 -13.28 14.46
CA GLY A 80 -4.84 -13.95 15.71
C GLY A 80 -6.06 -14.09 16.65
N PRO A 81 -5.99 -13.55 17.88
CA PRO A 81 -7.09 -13.62 18.83
C PRO A 81 -8.23 -12.63 18.53
N ILE A 82 -8.02 -11.69 17.63
CA ILE A 82 -8.99 -10.64 17.30
C ILE A 82 -9.87 -11.11 16.15
N THR A 83 -11.18 -11.10 16.38
CA THR A 83 -12.18 -11.47 15.38
C THR A 83 -13.22 -10.36 15.27
N VAL A 84 -13.46 -9.91 14.04
CA VAL A 84 -14.49 -8.92 13.72
C VAL A 84 -15.42 -9.51 12.67
N SER A 85 -16.71 -9.54 12.97
CA SER A 85 -17.73 -10.03 12.05
C SER A 85 -18.72 -8.92 11.70
N GLY A 86 -19.24 -8.98 10.51
CA GLY A 86 -20.24 -8.03 10.05
C GLY A 86 -20.45 -8.08 8.55
N LYS A 87 -21.28 -7.16 8.09
CA LYS A 87 -21.57 -6.96 6.68
C LYS A 87 -20.63 -5.92 6.09
N VAL A 88 -20.01 -6.22 4.97
CA VAL A 88 -19.08 -5.30 4.30
C VAL A 88 -19.85 -4.09 3.77
N VAL A 89 -19.47 -2.91 4.24
CA VAL A 89 -20.04 -1.63 3.78
C VAL A 89 -19.19 -1.06 2.64
N SER A 90 -17.87 -1.16 2.79
CA SER A 90 -16.92 -0.58 1.84
C SER A 90 -15.59 -1.32 1.90
N VAL A 91 -14.96 -1.50 0.76
CA VAL A 91 -13.59 -2.03 0.65
C VAL A 91 -12.72 -0.93 0.08
N GLY A 92 -11.93 -0.32 0.93
CA GLY A 92 -10.98 0.71 0.54
C GLY A 92 -9.59 0.13 0.27
N ILE A 93 -8.74 0.96 -0.30
CA ILE A 93 -7.36 0.59 -0.59
C ILE A 93 -6.55 0.33 0.69
N ARG A 94 -6.90 0.98 1.79
CA ARG A 94 -6.21 0.87 3.07
C ARG A 94 -7.07 0.21 4.15
N THR A 95 -8.37 0.45 4.15
CA THR A 95 -9.27 0.05 5.24
C THR A 95 -10.55 -0.56 4.68
N THR A 96 -10.95 -1.68 5.24
CA THR A 96 -12.25 -2.30 4.99
C THR A 96 -13.21 -1.91 6.11
N GLN A 97 -14.43 -1.54 5.76
CA GLN A 97 -15.46 -1.14 6.70
C GLN A 97 -16.51 -2.23 6.81
N LEU A 98 -16.79 -2.64 8.03
CA LEU A 98 -17.82 -3.62 8.36
C LEU A 98 -18.87 -3.00 9.28
N ARG A 99 -20.12 -3.37 9.07
CA ARG A 99 -21.20 -3.06 10.00
C ARG A 99 -21.54 -4.30 10.81
N GLY A 100 -21.30 -4.24 12.11
CA GLY A 100 -21.61 -5.32 13.03
C GLY A 100 -23.11 -5.43 13.34
N ASP A 101 -23.48 -6.48 14.06
CA ASP A 101 -24.86 -6.72 14.49
C ASP A 101 -25.39 -5.63 15.44
N ASP A 102 -24.50 -4.97 16.17
CA ASP A 102 -24.78 -3.83 17.04
C ASP A 102 -24.92 -2.52 16.26
N GLN A 103 -24.95 -2.55 14.93
CA GLN A 103 -24.95 -1.39 14.02
C GLN A 103 -23.70 -0.51 14.11
N ALA A 104 -22.67 -0.92 14.86
CA ALA A 104 -21.39 -0.23 14.90
C ALA A 104 -20.64 -0.41 13.57
N LEU A 105 -19.99 0.67 13.13
CA LEU A 105 -19.14 0.62 11.96
C LEU A 105 -17.70 0.33 12.38
N HIS A 106 -17.20 -0.82 11.97
CA HIS A 106 -15.83 -1.25 12.26
C HIS A 106 -14.92 -0.89 11.10
N PHE A 107 -13.84 -0.18 11.40
CA PHE A 107 -12.78 0.15 10.45
C PHE A 107 -11.60 -0.80 10.66
N VAL A 108 -11.40 -1.70 9.72
CA VAL A 108 -10.34 -2.71 9.81
C VAL A 108 -9.24 -2.38 8.81
N PRO A 109 -8.03 -2.02 9.27
CA PRO A 109 -6.90 -1.85 8.36
C PRO A 109 -6.62 -3.14 7.59
N ASN A 110 -6.37 -3.05 6.30
CA ASN A 110 -6.23 -4.23 5.45
C ASN A 110 -5.06 -5.13 5.88
N ARG A 111 -4.01 -4.57 6.47
CA ARG A 111 -2.88 -5.34 7.02
C ARG A 111 -3.27 -6.28 8.17
N ASN A 112 -4.36 -5.96 8.88
CA ASN A 112 -4.86 -6.74 10.01
C ASN A 112 -5.88 -7.81 9.58
N ILE A 113 -6.11 -7.99 8.29
CA ILE A 113 -6.95 -9.04 7.75
C ILE A 113 -6.06 -10.23 7.41
N THR A 114 -5.99 -11.21 8.30
CA THR A 114 -5.17 -12.42 8.10
C THR A 114 -6.00 -13.54 7.50
N VAL A 115 -7.21 -13.75 8.01
CA VAL A 115 -8.14 -14.75 7.50
C VAL A 115 -9.47 -14.09 7.19
N VAL A 116 -9.99 -14.36 6.01
CA VAL A 116 -11.32 -13.93 5.58
C VAL A 116 -12.23 -15.15 5.49
N SER A 117 -13.25 -15.19 6.35
CA SER A 117 -14.30 -16.18 6.26
C SER A 117 -15.54 -15.51 5.66
N ASN A 118 -15.78 -15.74 4.39
CA ASN A 118 -16.91 -15.14 3.67
C ASN A 118 -18.13 -16.05 3.78
N LEU A 119 -19.09 -15.68 4.62
CA LEU A 119 -20.29 -16.46 4.87
C LEU A 119 -21.30 -16.38 3.73
N SER A 120 -21.20 -15.36 2.88
CA SER A 120 -22.08 -15.20 1.71
C SER A 120 -21.64 -16.05 0.52
N ARG A 121 -20.46 -16.63 0.58
CA ARG A 121 -19.93 -17.53 -0.45
C ARG A 121 -19.79 -18.93 0.13
N THR A 122 -20.64 -19.81 -0.32
CA THR A 122 -20.58 -21.23 0.02
C THR A 122 -20.04 -22.03 -1.16
N GLY A 123 -18.94 -22.64 -0.98
CA GLY A 123 -18.33 -23.52 -1.98
C GLY A 123 -17.22 -22.99 -2.74
#